data_b37ebb3d13c6f2b147b12302271b63cf
#
_entry.id   b37ebb3d13c6f2b147b12302271b63cf
#
_cell.length_a   1.000
_cell.length_b   1.000
_cell.length_c   1.000
_cell.angle_alpha   90.00
_cell.angle_beta   90.00
_cell.angle_gamma   90.00
#
_symmetry.space_group_name_H-M   'P 1'
#
loop_
_entity.id
_entity.type
_entity.pdbx_description
1 polymer ?
#
loop_
_entity_poly.entity_id
_entity_poly.type
_entity_poly.pdbx_seq_one_letter_code
_entity_poly.pdbx_strand_id
1 'polypeptide(L)'
;MTNRNAFISICAVGFFAIFSSTMSKNPVLPLFAKRLGASAVDIGFIASASTVVGIIASLPAGALSDIWGRRRVIVLAGLVFASAPFLYLVVATPWQLAIIRIYHGLATAVFGPVALALIADMFRDRRGETMGWYSSATLAGRALAPVIGGYLLYRLTYHAVFVGCGIAGVLALAAAYGLPATTTSTAAPRSRTLTDLLDGIASVIRDRGILLISAAEAVQYFAFGAVETFLPLYGLTVGLNALQIGTIFGAQILTTTLMKPLMGRASDRYGRRPLIAAGLVVGAAAAACIPFAHIYVALLPIGVVFGLALAIVTASTAALVSELAQAHAYGSALGVMSTIMDTGHASGPIVTGLIISRWSYGPAFHLVGALMVAAAIGVLAFVRAPRQE
;
A
#
# COMPACT_ATOMS: atom_id res chain seq x y z
N MET A 1 -7.50 1.11 -32.49
CA MET A 1 -6.49 1.87 -31.73
C MET A 1 -5.15 1.18 -31.88
N THR A 2 -4.09 1.95 -32.12
CA THR A 2 -2.73 1.38 -32.14
C THR A 2 -2.32 0.88 -30.75
N ASN A 3 -1.52 -0.18 -30.66
CA ASN A 3 -0.96 -0.70 -29.39
C ASN A 3 -0.32 0.41 -28.53
N ARG A 4 0.22 1.46 -29.18
CA ARG A 4 0.82 2.62 -28.52
C ARG A 4 -0.18 3.46 -27.72
N ASN A 5 -1.37 3.73 -28.28
CA ASN A 5 -2.39 4.53 -27.58
C ASN A 5 -2.94 3.78 -26.36
N ALA A 6 -3.15 2.47 -26.48
CA ALA A 6 -3.59 1.63 -25.37
C ALA A 6 -2.53 1.59 -24.24
N PHE A 7 -1.25 1.52 -24.61
CA PHE A 7 -0.14 1.58 -23.66
C PHE A 7 -0.10 2.93 -22.91
N ILE A 8 -0.18 4.04 -23.61
CA ILE A 8 -0.22 5.37 -23.00
C ILE A 8 -1.43 5.50 -22.07
N SER A 9 -2.62 5.04 -22.52
CA SER A 9 -3.83 5.08 -21.70
C SER A 9 -3.69 4.30 -20.40
N ILE A 10 -3.16 3.06 -20.42
CA ILE A 10 -3.04 2.27 -19.19
C ILE A 10 -2.02 2.87 -18.20
N CYS A 11 -0.92 3.43 -18.69
CA CYS A 11 0.05 4.15 -17.87
C CYS A 11 -0.55 5.43 -17.27
N ALA A 12 -1.34 6.19 -18.05
CA ALA A 12 -2.03 7.39 -17.58
C ALA A 12 -3.09 7.04 -16.52
N VAL A 13 -3.90 6.00 -16.74
CA VAL A 13 -4.84 5.50 -15.72
C VAL A 13 -4.10 5.16 -14.44
N GLY A 14 -3.01 4.40 -14.53
CA GLY A 14 -2.20 4.01 -13.37
C GLY A 14 -1.64 5.21 -12.62
N PHE A 15 -1.05 6.16 -13.33
CA PHE A 15 -0.50 7.38 -12.74
C PHE A 15 -1.58 8.18 -12.01
N PHE A 16 -2.65 8.59 -12.71
CA PHE A 16 -3.66 9.49 -12.17
C PHE A 16 -4.52 8.86 -11.08
N ALA A 17 -4.88 7.57 -11.18
CA ALA A 17 -5.64 6.86 -10.16
C ALA A 17 -4.84 6.74 -8.86
N ILE A 18 -3.57 6.31 -8.95
CA ILE A 18 -2.70 6.17 -7.78
C ILE A 18 -2.32 7.53 -7.20
N PHE A 19 -2.07 8.54 -8.03
CA PHE A 19 -1.83 9.91 -7.60
C PHE A 19 -3.02 10.46 -6.80
N SER A 20 -4.25 10.38 -7.35
CA SER A 20 -5.49 10.81 -6.68
C SER A 20 -5.68 10.13 -5.33
N SER A 21 -5.59 8.79 -5.31
CA SER A 21 -5.78 8.00 -4.09
C SER A 21 -4.72 8.29 -3.04
N THR A 22 -3.45 8.38 -3.41
CA THR A 22 -2.36 8.65 -2.47
C THR A 22 -2.40 10.08 -1.94
N MET A 23 -2.68 11.07 -2.80
CA MET A 23 -2.78 12.48 -2.39
C MET A 23 -3.93 12.71 -1.41
N SER A 24 -5.07 12.03 -1.60
CA SER A 24 -6.20 12.11 -0.66
C SER A 24 -5.92 11.43 0.68
N LYS A 25 -4.94 10.53 0.74
CA LYS A 25 -4.57 9.75 1.93
C LYS A 25 -3.45 10.44 2.72
N ASN A 26 -2.31 10.70 2.09
CA ASN A 26 -1.08 11.13 2.76
C ASN A 26 -0.61 12.51 2.33
N PRO A 27 -0.38 13.44 3.26
CA PRO A 27 -0.67 13.41 4.69
C PRO A 27 -2.08 13.89 5.05
N VAL A 28 -2.95 14.08 4.07
CA VAL A 28 -4.18 14.89 4.15
C VAL A 28 -5.25 14.24 5.03
N LEU A 29 -5.48 12.93 4.90
CA LEU A 29 -6.58 12.23 5.57
C LEU A 29 -6.53 12.33 7.10
N PRO A 30 -5.43 11.98 7.79
CA PRO A 30 -5.38 12.06 9.25
C PRO A 30 -5.49 13.51 9.75
N LEU A 31 -4.93 14.47 9.02
CA LEU A 31 -5.04 15.89 9.35
C LEU A 31 -6.47 16.40 9.17
N PHE A 32 -7.17 15.97 8.12
CA PHE A 32 -8.57 16.31 7.88
C PHE A 32 -9.49 15.67 8.91
N ALA A 33 -9.29 14.40 9.24
CA ALA A 33 -10.03 13.71 10.30
C ALA A 33 -9.88 14.43 11.65
N LYS A 34 -8.66 14.86 12.00
CA LYS A 34 -8.38 15.67 13.18
C LYS A 34 -9.16 17.00 13.18
N ARG A 35 -9.20 17.69 12.04
CA ARG A 35 -9.97 18.94 11.86
C ARG A 35 -11.47 18.74 12.07
N LEU A 36 -12.01 17.56 11.72
CA LEU A 36 -13.40 17.17 11.94
C LEU A 36 -13.71 16.79 13.41
N GLY A 37 -12.72 16.89 14.31
CA GLY A 37 -12.87 16.53 15.72
C GLY A 37 -12.69 15.04 16.02
N ALA A 38 -12.17 14.24 15.08
CA ALA A 38 -11.91 12.83 15.30
C ALA A 38 -10.89 12.62 16.42
N SER A 39 -11.16 11.67 17.31
CA SER A 39 -10.18 11.18 18.29
C SER A 39 -9.07 10.37 17.59
N ALA A 40 -7.99 10.07 18.30
CA ALA A 40 -6.93 9.22 17.76
C ALA A 40 -7.45 7.82 17.39
N VAL A 41 -8.43 7.31 18.14
CA VAL A 41 -9.10 6.04 17.86
C VAL A 41 -9.88 6.12 16.54
N ASP A 42 -10.70 7.17 16.38
CA ASP A 42 -11.50 7.36 15.17
C ASP A 42 -10.60 7.48 13.94
N ILE A 43 -9.48 8.22 14.05
CA ILE A 43 -8.49 8.37 12.98
C ILE A 43 -7.89 7.02 12.60
N GLY A 44 -7.59 6.17 13.58
CA GLY A 44 -7.11 4.80 13.35
C GLY A 44 -8.12 3.98 12.55
N PHE A 45 -9.39 3.99 12.92
CA PHE A 45 -10.45 3.28 12.18
C PHE A 45 -10.68 3.86 10.78
N ILE A 46 -10.72 5.18 10.62
CA ILE A 46 -10.86 5.85 9.31
C ILE A 46 -9.71 5.49 8.37
N ALA A 47 -8.48 5.49 8.88
CA ALA A 47 -7.30 5.12 8.09
C ALA A 47 -7.35 3.65 7.63
N SER A 48 -7.82 2.76 8.51
CA SER A 48 -7.92 1.32 8.25
C SER A 48 -9.09 0.93 7.36
N ALA A 49 -10.15 1.73 7.30
CA ALA A 49 -11.41 1.39 6.64
C ALA A 49 -11.23 0.94 5.18
N SER A 50 -10.41 1.64 4.40
CA SER A 50 -10.14 1.28 3.00
C SER A 50 -9.33 -0.02 2.84
N THR A 51 -8.42 -0.31 3.78
CA THR A 51 -7.61 -1.55 3.74
C THR A 51 -8.46 -2.76 4.12
N VAL A 52 -9.33 -2.63 5.12
CA VAL A 52 -10.28 -3.69 5.50
C VAL A 52 -11.19 -4.05 4.33
N VAL A 53 -11.72 -3.04 3.63
CA VAL A 53 -12.50 -3.28 2.39
C VAL A 53 -11.63 -3.93 1.32
N GLY A 54 -10.36 -3.55 1.22
CA GLY A 54 -9.41 -4.14 0.30
C GLY A 54 -9.24 -5.64 0.52
N ILE A 55 -9.09 -6.09 1.75
CA ILE A 55 -8.98 -7.52 2.12
C ILE A 55 -10.19 -8.31 1.62
N ILE A 56 -11.39 -7.76 1.80
CA ILE A 56 -12.65 -8.44 1.43
C ILE A 56 -12.87 -8.41 -0.09
N ALA A 57 -12.61 -7.26 -0.72
CA ALA A 57 -13.00 -7.01 -2.11
C ALA A 57 -11.97 -7.50 -3.15
N SER A 58 -10.70 -7.67 -2.79
CA SER A 58 -9.64 -8.01 -3.74
C SER A 58 -9.82 -9.38 -4.40
N LEU A 59 -10.26 -10.40 -3.64
CA LEU A 59 -10.50 -11.75 -4.15
C LEU A 59 -11.65 -11.81 -5.18
N PRO A 60 -12.87 -11.31 -4.86
CA PRO A 60 -13.96 -11.31 -5.83
C PRO A 60 -13.72 -10.37 -7.01
N ALA A 61 -12.89 -9.34 -6.86
CA ALA A 61 -12.61 -8.39 -7.93
C ALA A 61 -11.94 -9.03 -9.15
N GLY A 62 -11.01 -9.96 -8.94
CA GLY A 62 -10.38 -10.73 -10.00
C GLY A 62 -11.41 -11.52 -10.81
N ALA A 63 -12.21 -12.35 -10.13
CA ALA A 63 -13.26 -13.16 -10.75
C ALA A 63 -14.31 -12.28 -11.47
N LEU A 64 -14.72 -11.17 -10.85
CA LEU A 64 -15.65 -10.24 -11.44
C LEU A 64 -15.11 -9.60 -12.72
N SER A 65 -13.81 -9.29 -12.76
CA SER A 65 -13.16 -8.73 -13.94
C SER A 65 -13.08 -9.72 -15.12
N ASP A 66 -13.01 -11.01 -14.83
CA ASP A 66 -13.02 -12.05 -15.86
C ASP A 66 -14.43 -12.21 -16.48
N ILE A 67 -15.51 -12.03 -15.68
CA ILE A 67 -16.90 -12.14 -16.13
C ILE A 67 -17.37 -10.85 -16.84
N TRP A 68 -17.16 -9.68 -16.23
CA TRP A 68 -17.68 -8.41 -16.74
C TRP A 68 -16.77 -7.76 -17.79
N GLY A 69 -15.53 -8.26 -17.92
CA GLY A 69 -14.49 -7.71 -18.77
C GLY A 69 -13.65 -6.65 -18.04
N ARG A 70 -12.32 -6.79 -18.17
CA ARG A 70 -11.34 -6.01 -17.40
C ARG A 70 -11.49 -4.50 -17.61
N ARG A 71 -11.75 -4.05 -18.84
CA ARG A 71 -11.97 -2.63 -19.14
C ARG A 71 -13.16 -2.05 -18.37
N ARG A 72 -14.29 -2.77 -18.31
CA ARG A 72 -15.49 -2.29 -17.59
C ARG A 72 -15.19 -2.10 -16.11
N VAL A 73 -14.49 -3.04 -15.51
CA VAL A 73 -14.11 -2.98 -14.09
C VAL A 73 -13.15 -1.82 -13.82
N ILE A 74 -12.19 -1.55 -14.72
CA ILE A 74 -11.30 -0.38 -14.61
C ILE A 74 -12.07 0.92 -14.73
N VAL A 75 -13.04 1.01 -15.64
CA VAL A 75 -13.91 2.21 -15.79
C VAL A 75 -14.76 2.42 -14.52
N LEU A 76 -15.34 1.36 -13.96
CA LEU A 76 -16.10 1.45 -12.69
C LEU A 76 -15.19 1.91 -11.53
N ALA A 77 -13.98 1.39 -11.42
CA ALA A 77 -13.00 1.88 -10.45
C ALA A 77 -12.63 3.34 -10.71
N GLY A 78 -12.48 3.72 -12.00
CA GLY A 78 -12.25 5.11 -12.43
C GLY A 78 -13.37 6.07 -12.03
N LEU A 79 -14.63 5.64 -12.10
CA LEU A 79 -15.79 6.42 -11.62
C LEU A 79 -15.69 6.68 -10.10
N VAL A 80 -15.27 5.69 -9.34
CA VAL A 80 -15.07 5.88 -7.90
C VAL A 80 -13.88 6.81 -7.62
N PHE A 81 -12.75 6.67 -8.34
CA PHE A 81 -11.61 7.61 -8.21
C PHE A 81 -11.98 9.03 -8.61
N ALA A 82 -12.88 9.21 -9.59
CA ALA A 82 -13.35 10.52 -10.00
C ALA A 82 -14.35 11.13 -9.01
N SER A 83 -15.22 10.33 -8.39
CA SER A 83 -16.30 10.85 -7.53
C SER A 83 -15.93 10.95 -6.06
N ALA A 84 -15.19 9.96 -5.51
CA ALA A 84 -14.87 9.91 -4.10
C ALA A 84 -14.17 11.18 -3.55
N PRO A 85 -13.19 11.79 -4.28
CA PRO A 85 -12.57 13.03 -3.80
C PRO A 85 -13.55 14.19 -3.67
N PHE A 86 -14.55 14.31 -4.54
CA PHE A 86 -15.56 15.35 -4.42
C PHE A 86 -16.52 15.10 -3.26
N LEU A 87 -16.77 13.85 -2.88
CA LEU A 87 -17.55 13.52 -1.69
C LEU A 87 -16.86 13.98 -0.40
N TYR A 88 -15.52 14.02 -0.35
CA TYR A 88 -14.81 14.58 0.81
C TYR A 88 -15.12 16.08 1.03
N LEU A 89 -15.57 16.82 0.03
CA LEU A 89 -15.89 18.25 0.16
C LEU A 89 -17.13 18.50 1.03
N VAL A 90 -18.04 17.53 1.11
CA VAL A 90 -19.30 17.65 1.85
C VAL A 90 -19.27 16.92 3.19
N VAL A 91 -18.12 16.38 3.58
CA VAL A 91 -17.95 15.69 4.87
C VAL A 91 -17.92 16.69 6.00
N ALA A 92 -18.80 16.48 6.99
CA ALA A 92 -18.91 17.30 8.20
C ALA A 92 -18.55 16.53 9.48
N THR A 93 -18.51 15.19 9.43
CA THR A 93 -18.31 14.33 10.62
C THR A 93 -17.30 13.20 10.35
N PRO A 94 -16.58 12.70 11.37
CA PRO A 94 -15.63 11.61 11.23
C PRO A 94 -16.24 10.34 10.64
N TRP A 95 -17.47 9.97 11.00
CA TRP A 95 -18.10 8.76 10.50
C TRP A 95 -18.47 8.85 9.02
N GLN A 96 -18.86 10.03 8.51
CA GLN A 96 -19.06 10.25 7.07
C GLN A 96 -17.74 10.05 6.31
N LEU A 97 -16.63 10.53 6.90
CA LEU A 97 -15.30 10.30 6.35
C LEU A 97 -14.98 8.80 6.25
N ALA A 98 -15.31 8.01 7.28
CA ALA A 98 -15.13 6.57 7.27
C ALA A 98 -15.92 5.89 6.13
N ILE A 99 -17.17 6.27 5.91
CA ILE A 99 -18.00 5.74 4.82
C ILE A 99 -17.38 6.04 3.45
N ILE A 100 -16.93 7.27 3.23
CA ILE A 100 -16.30 7.61 1.94
C ILE A 100 -14.98 6.87 1.78
N ARG A 101 -14.25 6.60 2.86
CA ARG A 101 -13.05 5.75 2.82
C ARG A 101 -13.35 4.32 2.41
N ILE A 102 -14.47 3.75 2.87
CA ILE A 102 -14.96 2.44 2.42
C ILE A 102 -15.24 2.48 0.91
N TYR A 103 -16.01 3.46 0.45
CA TYR A 103 -16.33 3.63 -0.97
C TYR A 103 -15.08 3.78 -1.84
N HIS A 104 -14.16 4.68 -1.46
CA HIS A 104 -12.90 4.90 -2.17
C HIS A 104 -11.99 3.66 -2.14
N GLY A 105 -12.01 2.92 -1.02
CA GLY A 105 -11.27 1.68 -0.82
C GLY A 105 -11.65 0.57 -1.81
N LEU A 106 -12.92 0.48 -2.19
CA LEU A 106 -13.38 -0.48 -3.22
C LEU A 106 -12.63 -0.29 -4.55
N ALA A 107 -12.44 0.96 -4.98
CA ALA A 107 -11.71 1.22 -6.22
C ALA A 107 -10.24 0.80 -6.12
N THR A 108 -9.57 1.12 -5.01
CA THR A 108 -8.16 0.77 -4.83
C THR A 108 -7.92 -0.73 -4.76
N ALA A 109 -8.83 -1.46 -4.12
CA ALA A 109 -8.78 -2.91 -4.00
C ALA A 109 -8.87 -3.62 -5.36
N VAL A 110 -9.75 -3.10 -6.22
CA VAL A 110 -10.06 -3.72 -7.50
C VAL A 110 -9.07 -3.31 -8.59
N PHE A 111 -8.64 -2.04 -8.57
CA PHE A 111 -7.89 -1.43 -9.66
C PHE A 111 -6.54 -2.12 -9.94
N GLY A 112 -5.73 -2.34 -8.92
CA GLY A 112 -4.36 -2.87 -9.08
C GLY A 112 -4.31 -4.25 -9.77
N PRO A 113 -4.96 -5.27 -9.22
CA PRO A 113 -5.00 -6.61 -9.81
C PRO A 113 -5.56 -6.61 -11.24
N VAL A 114 -6.65 -5.88 -11.48
CA VAL A 114 -7.33 -5.85 -12.78
C VAL A 114 -6.49 -5.11 -13.83
N ALA A 115 -5.79 -4.04 -13.47
CA ALA A 115 -4.89 -3.33 -14.37
C ALA A 115 -3.70 -4.21 -14.81
N LEU A 116 -3.07 -4.92 -13.87
CA LEU A 116 -1.99 -5.85 -14.19
C LEU A 116 -2.47 -7.00 -15.08
N ALA A 117 -3.65 -7.52 -14.80
CA ALA A 117 -4.26 -8.56 -15.61
C ALA A 117 -4.59 -8.05 -17.04
N LEU A 118 -5.10 -6.82 -17.17
CA LEU A 118 -5.35 -6.21 -18.49
C LEU A 118 -4.04 -6.06 -19.29
N ILE A 119 -2.96 -5.60 -18.65
CA ILE A 119 -1.64 -5.50 -19.29
C ILE A 119 -1.17 -6.86 -19.78
N ALA A 120 -1.30 -7.89 -18.95
CA ALA A 120 -0.90 -9.25 -19.29
C ALA A 120 -1.64 -9.81 -20.51
N ASP A 121 -2.92 -9.43 -20.68
CA ASP A 121 -3.74 -9.87 -21.82
C ASP A 121 -3.42 -9.09 -23.10
N MET A 122 -3.22 -7.79 -22.98
CA MET A 122 -3.04 -6.90 -24.13
C MET A 122 -1.64 -6.94 -24.73
N PHE A 123 -0.61 -7.16 -23.91
CA PHE A 123 0.81 -7.05 -24.31
C PHE A 123 1.58 -8.35 -24.08
N ARG A 124 1.07 -9.44 -24.67
CA ARG A 124 1.63 -10.80 -24.46
C ARG A 124 3.11 -10.90 -24.78
N ASP A 125 3.57 -10.25 -25.86
CA ASP A 125 4.96 -10.32 -26.32
C ASP A 125 5.91 -9.38 -25.57
N ARG A 126 5.37 -8.37 -24.85
CA ARG A 126 6.13 -7.34 -24.13
C ARG A 126 5.63 -7.12 -22.71
N ARG A 127 5.14 -8.18 -22.05
CA ARG A 127 4.56 -8.10 -20.70
C ARG A 127 5.49 -7.44 -19.69
N GLY A 128 6.73 -7.88 -19.62
CA GLY A 128 7.72 -7.37 -18.67
C GLY A 128 8.01 -5.89 -18.87
N GLU A 129 8.23 -5.46 -20.11
CA GLU A 129 8.44 -4.05 -20.46
C GLU A 129 7.24 -3.19 -20.09
N THR A 130 6.04 -3.62 -20.50
CA THR A 130 4.80 -2.84 -20.25
C THR A 130 4.46 -2.76 -18.76
N MET A 131 4.63 -3.86 -18.02
CA MET A 131 4.47 -3.88 -16.56
C MET A 131 5.49 -2.99 -15.86
N GLY A 132 6.73 -2.95 -16.36
CA GLY A 132 7.77 -2.05 -15.86
C GLY A 132 7.41 -0.58 -16.02
N TRP A 133 6.98 -0.17 -17.21
CA TRP A 133 6.54 1.22 -17.46
C TRP A 133 5.29 1.60 -16.66
N TYR A 134 4.31 0.70 -16.57
CA TYR A 134 3.12 0.89 -15.73
C TYR A 134 3.49 1.07 -14.25
N SER A 135 4.40 0.22 -13.75
CA SER A 135 4.91 0.33 -12.38
C SER A 135 5.64 1.64 -12.16
N SER A 136 6.43 2.10 -13.12
CA SER A 136 7.13 3.40 -13.05
C SER A 136 6.13 4.56 -13.05
N ALA A 137 5.08 4.50 -13.87
CA ALA A 137 4.04 5.52 -13.88
C ALA A 137 3.26 5.60 -12.55
N THR A 138 2.84 4.45 -12.02
CA THR A 138 2.15 4.38 -10.71
C THR A 138 3.04 4.84 -9.57
N LEU A 139 4.33 4.52 -9.62
CA LEU A 139 5.32 4.97 -8.67
C LEU A 139 5.49 6.49 -8.68
N ALA A 140 5.65 7.09 -9.87
CA ALA A 140 5.75 8.53 -9.99
C ALA A 140 4.52 9.22 -9.40
N GLY A 141 3.30 8.70 -9.69
CA GLY A 141 2.06 9.16 -9.07
C GLY A 141 2.09 9.08 -7.54
N ARG A 142 2.54 7.94 -7.01
CA ARG A 142 2.61 7.69 -5.56
C ARG A 142 3.63 8.59 -4.85
N ALA A 143 4.80 8.81 -5.44
CA ALA A 143 5.87 9.61 -4.83
C ALA A 143 5.57 11.11 -4.86
N LEU A 144 4.97 11.60 -5.94
CA LEU A 144 4.62 13.03 -6.09
C LEU A 144 3.40 13.42 -5.24
N ALA A 145 2.46 12.50 -5.05
CA ALA A 145 1.17 12.78 -4.41
C ALA A 145 1.29 13.39 -2.99
N PRO A 146 2.09 12.86 -2.05
CA PRO A 146 2.21 13.45 -0.72
C PRO A 146 2.83 14.85 -0.73
N VAL A 147 3.80 15.08 -1.63
CA VAL A 147 4.49 16.38 -1.75
C VAL A 147 3.52 17.42 -2.29
N ILE A 148 2.81 17.10 -3.37
CA ILE A 148 1.84 18.02 -3.98
C ILE A 148 0.65 18.24 -3.05
N GLY A 149 0.11 17.17 -2.44
CA GLY A 149 -0.96 17.26 -1.45
C GLY A 149 -0.56 18.11 -0.23
N GLY A 150 0.65 17.90 0.28
CA GLY A 150 1.23 18.71 1.35
C GLY A 150 1.42 20.19 0.96
N TYR A 151 1.89 20.45 -0.27
CA TYR A 151 2.04 21.82 -0.80
C TYR A 151 0.68 22.53 -0.93
N LEU A 152 -0.30 21.86 -1.53
CA LEU A 152 -1.64 22.40 -1.68
C LEU A 152 -2.30 22.68 -0.31
N LEU A 153 -2.10 21.79 0.66
CA LEU A 153 -2.63 22.00 2.02
C LEU A 153 -1.88 23.11 2.76
N TYR A 154 -0.57 23.29 2.52
CA TYR A 154 0.21 24.36 3.11
C TYR A 154 -0.17 25.75 2.57
N ARG A 155 -0.43 25.86 1.25
CA ARG A 155 -0.72 27.13 0.58
C ARG A 155 -2.20 27.47 0.48
N LEU A 156 -3.04 26.46 0.46
CA LEU A 156 -4.47 26.60 0.19
C LEU A 156 -5.30 25.90 1.31
N THR A 157 -6.27 25.09 0.92
CA THR A 157 -7.23 24.45 1.83
C THR A 157 -7.38 22.96 1.55
N TYR A 158 -8.01 22.20 2.45
CA TYR A 158 -8.43 20.82 2.21
C TYR A 158 -9.30 20.68 0.96
N HIS A 159 -10.19 21.67 0.70
CA HIS A 159 -11.03 21.68 -0.51
C HIS A 159 -10.18 21.68 -1.77
N ALA A 160 -9.13 22.51 -1.84
CA ALA A 160 -8.22 22.56 -2.99
C ALA A 160 -7.51 21.22 -3.22
N VAL A 161 -7.10 20.54 -2.15
CA VAL A 161 -6.50 19.20 -2.24
C VAL A 161 -7.50 18.20 -2.80
N PHE A 162 -8.72 18.13 -2.25
CA PHE A 162 -9.72 17.17 -2.72
C PHE A 162 -10.21 17.46 -4.14
N VAL A 163 -10.33 18.73 -4.54
CA VAL A 163 -10.59 19.10 -5.93
C VAL A 163 -9.44 18.64 -6.84
N GLY A 164 -8.19 18.83 -6.45
CA GLY A 164 -7.03 18.33 -7.18
C GLY A 164 -7.03 16.80 -7.32
N CYS A 165 -7.39 16.07 -6.24
CA CYS A 165 -7.60 14.63 -6.29
C CYS A 165 -8.72 14.25 -7.27
N GLY A 166 -9.85 14.98 -7.24
CA GLY A 166 -10.98 14.76 -8.12
C GLY A 166 -10.62 14.97 -9.59
N ILE A 167 -9.89 16.05 -9.91
CA ILE A 167 -9.40 16.32 -11.28
C ILE A 167 -8.50 15.13 -11.73
N ALA A 168 -7.57 14.69 -10.91
CA ALA A 168 -6.74 13.53 -11.23
C ALA A 168 -7.59 12.26 -11.43
N GLY A 169 -8.61 12.04 -10.59
CA GLY A 169 -9.57 10.94 -10.76
C GLY A 169 -10.35 11.00 -12.07
N VAL A 170 -10.79 12.20 -12.48
CA VAL A 170 -11.47 12.43 -13.79
C VAL A 170 -10.51 12.15 -14.95
N LEU A 171 -9.24 12.56 -14.84
CA LEU A 171 -8.22 12.25 -15.86
C LEU A 171 -7.95 10.75 -15.94
N ALA A 172 -7.92 10.03 -14.79
CA ALA A 172 -7.83 8.58 -14.78
C ALA A 172 -9.02 7.92 -15.48
N LEU A 173 -10.24 8.40 -15.20
CA LEU A 173 -11.47 7.92 -15.85
C LEU A 173 -11.45 8.18 -17.35
N ALA A 174 -11.09 9.40 -17.78
CA ALA A 174 -10.98 9.75 -19.19
C ALA A 174 -9.97 8.86 -19.93
N ALA A 175 -8.81 8.60 -19.31
CA ALA A 175 -7.81 7.68 -19.84
C ALA A 175 -8.34 6.22 -19.90
N ALA A 176 -9.16 5.79 -18.93
CA ALA A 176 -9.78 4.47 -18.92
C ALA A 176 -10.78 4.25 -20.06
N TYR A 177 -11.50 5.30 -20.47
CA TYR A 177 -12.34 5.23 -21.66
C TYR A 177 -11.52 5.05 -22.95
N GLY A 178 -10.28 5.53 -22.97
CA GLY A 178 -9.35 5.31 -24.06
C GLY A 178 -8.77 3.88 -24.14
N LEU A 179 -9.10 2.98 -23.23
CA LEU A 179 -8.67 1.58 -23.29
C LEU A 179 -9.54 0.81 -24.32
N PRO A 180 -8.95 -0.09 -25.12
CA PRO A 180 -9.72 -0.91 -26.04
C PRO A 180 -10.69 -1.83 -25.27
N ALA A 181 -11.84 -2.08 -25.89
CA ALA A 181 -12.75 -3.11 -25.40
C ALA A 181 -12.03 -4.46 -25.48
N THR A 182 -11.69 -5.04 -24.34
CA THR A 182 -11.20 -6.41 -24.32
C THR A 182 -12.41 -7.32 -24.49
N THR A 183 -12.47 -8.04 -25.60
CA THR A 183 -13.29 -9.24 -25.66
C THR A 183 -12.82 -10.16 -24.55
N THR A 184 -13.75 -10.68 -23.76
CA THR A 184 -13.47 -11.72 -22.77
C THR A 184 -12.61 -12.76 -23.45
N SER A 185 -11.40 -12.97 -22.94
CA SER A 185 -10.47 -13.95 -23.49
C SER A 185 -11.18 -15.31 -23.54
N THR A 186 -11.41 -15.82 -24.75
CA THR A 186 -11.90 -17.18 -24.99
C THR A 186 -10.84 -18.26 -24.70
N ALA A 187 -9.65 -17.84 -24.27
CA ALA A 187 -8.73 -18.76 -23.63
C ALA A 187 -9.41 -19.22 -22.32
N ALA A 188 -9.96 -20.42 -22.36
CA ALA A 188 -10.55 -21.08 -21.21
C ALA A 188 -9.59 -20.85 -20.02
N PRO A 189 -10.04 -20.24 -18.91
CA PRO A 189 -9.25 -20.23 -17.74
C PRO A 189 -8.93 -21.72 -17.51
N ARG A 190 -7.66 -22.07 -17.31
CA ARG A 190 -7.39 -23.32 -16.62
C ARG A 190 -8.25 -23.22 -15.38
N SER A 191 -9.38 -23.95 -15.41
CA SER A 191 -10.36 -23.92 -14.35
C SER A 191 -9.68 -24.49 -13.11
N ARG A 192 -8.97 -23.60 -12.39
CA ARG A 192 -8.68 -23.92 -11.00
C ARG A 192 -10.05 -24.03 -10.35
N THR A 193 -10.42 -25.23 -10.00
CA THR A 193 -11.63 -25.45 -9.26
C THR A 193 -11.53 -24.69 -7.93
N LEU A 194 -12.65 -24.31 -7.36
CA LEU A 194 -12.65 -23.70 -6.02
C LEU A 194 -11.91 -24.60 -5.02
N THR A 195 -11.99 -25.92 -5.21
CA THR A 195 -11.22 -26.91 -4.47
C THR A 195 -9.71 -26.75 -4.62
N ASP A 196 -9.19 -26.56 -5.84
CA ASP A 196 -7.75 -26.36 -6.05
C ASP A 196 -7.23 -25.07 -5.37
N LEU A 197 -8.07 -24.02 -5.33
CA LEU A 197 -7.74 -22.79 -4.62
C LEU A 197 -7.75 -22.99 -3.11
N LEU A 198 -8.77 -23.67 -2.58
CA LEU A 198 -8.87 -23.97 -1.15
C LEU A 198 -7.75 -24.90 -0.69
N ASP A 199 -7.40 -25.91 -1.47
CA ASP A 199 -6.29 -26.82 -1.19
C ASP A 199 -4.95 -26.08 -1.23
N GLY A 200 -4.76 -25.20 -2.20
CA GLY A 200 -3.59 -24.32 -2.25
C GLY A 200 -3.47 -23.41 -1.03
N ILE A 201 -4.56 -22.79 -0.61
CA ILE A 201 -4.60 -21.97 0.62
C ILE A 201 -4.35 -22.83 1.86
N ALA A 202 -4.98 -23.99 1.97
CA ALA A 202 -4.81 -24.90 3.09
C ALA A 202 -3.37 -25.42 3.22
N SER A 203 -2.71 -25.71 2.09
CA SER A 203 -1.30 -26.12 2.08
C SER A 203 -0.37 -25.01 2.60
N VAL A 204 -0.64 -23.76 2.21
CA VAL A 204 0.13 -22.58 2.64
C VAL A 204 -0.07 -22.31 4.14
N ILE A 205 -1.31 -22.39 4.63
CA ILE A 205 -1.63 -22.17 6.06
C ILE A 205 -1.00 -23.24 6.95
N ARG A 206 -0.71 -24.43 6.42
CA ARG A 206 0.01 -25.48 7.14
C ARG A 206 1.51 -25.30 7.15
N ASP A 207 2.07 -24.48 6.26
CA ASP A 207 3.51 -24.20 6.21
C ASP A 207 3.89 -23.13 7.23
N ARG A 208 4.51 -23.57 8.32
CA ARG A 208 4.96 -22.68 9.40
C ARG A 208 5.98 -21.65 8.92
N GLY A 209 6.82 -21.99 7.94
CA GLY A 209 7.82 -21.07 7.39
C GLY A 209 7.16 -19.90 6.68
N ILE A 210 6.21 -20.18 5.77
CA ILE A 210 5.46 -19.17 5.04
C ILE A 210 4.66 -18.28 6.00
N LEU A 211 4.01 -18.86 7.00
CA LEU A 211 3.23 -18.08 7.98
C LEU A 211 4.11 -17.16 8.82
N LEU A 212 5.27 -17.64 9.31
CA LEU A 212 6.19 -16.82 10.09
C LEU A 212 6.75 -15.64 9.27
N ILE A 213 7.08 -15.88 8.01
CA ILE A 213 7.57 -14.81 7.12
C ILE A 213 6.46 -13.81 6.81
N SER A 214 5.25 -14.30 6.54
CA SER A 214 4.07 -13.45 6.32
C SER A 214 3.72 -12.63 7.57
N ALA A 215 3.87 -13.20 8.77
CA ALA A 215 3.69 -12.49 10.03
C ALA A 215 4.76 -11.40 10.23
N ALA A 216 6.02 -11.66 9.87
CA ALA A 216 7.08 -10.64 9.89
C ALA A 216 6.77 -9.47 8.94
N GLU A 217 6.27 -9.76 7.74
CA GLU A 217 5.82 -8.73 6.81
C GLU A 217 4.60 -7.98 7.34
N ALA A 218 3.64 -8.67 7.97
CA ALA A 218 2.49 -8.04 8.61
C ALA A 218 2.91 -7.06 9.72
N VAL A 219 3.92 -7.39 10.52
CA VAL A 219 4.46 -6.46 11.54
C VAL A 219 5.13 -5.26 10.89
N GLN A 220 5.84 -5.44 9.77
CA GLN A 220 6.39 -4.31 9.00
C GLN A 220 5.27 -3.39 8.47
N TYR A 221 4.17 -3.96 7.95
CA TYR A 221 3.04 -3.18 7.47
C TYR A 221 2.17 -2.62 8.59
N PHE A 222 2.11 -3.27 9.74
CA PHE A 222 1.55 -2.69 10.98
C PHE A 222 2.29 -1.40 11.33
N ALA A 223 3.62 -1.45 11.36
CA ALA A 223 4.45 -0.27 11.60
C ALA A 223 4.25 0.82 10.52
N PHE A 224 4.18 0.41 9.25
CA PHE A 224 3.91 1.32 8.16
C PHE A 224 2.55 2.02 8.30
N GLY A 225 1.47 1.30 8.58
CA GLY A 225 0.14 1.86 8.81
C GLY A 225 0.10 2.82 10.00
N ALA A 226 0.78 2.47 11.10
CA ALA A 226 0.91 3.31 12.27
C ALA A 226 1.63 4.64 11.96
N VAL A 227 2.80 4.56 11.31
CA VAL A 227 3.61 5.74 10.92
C VAL A 227 2.87 6.58 9.89
N GLU A 228 2.29 5.96 8.86
CA GLU A 228 1.53 6.64 7.81
C GLU A 228 0.37 7.47 8.38
N THR A 229 -0.28 6.96 9.42
CA THR A 229 -1.46 7.60 10.03
C THR A 229 -1.09 8.64 11.08
N PHE A 230 -0.11 8.37 11.92
CA PHE A 230 0.14 9.21 13.10
C PHE A 230 1.37 10.11 13.00
N LEU A 231 2.31 9.86 12.09
CA LEU A 231 3.42 10.80 11.84
C LEU A 231 2.94 12.19 11.37
N PRO A 232 1.89 12.34 10.52
CA PRO A 232 1.36 13.67 10.19
C PRO A 232 0.85 14.42 11.41
N LEU A 233 0.14 13.73 12.29
CA LEU A 233 -0.42 14.34 13.52
C LEU A 233 0.69 14.71 14.51
N TYR A 234 1.68 13.82 14.70
CA TYR A 234 2.87 14.11 15.49
C TYR A 234 3.63 15.30 14.92
N GLY A 235 3.85 15.33 13.60
CA GLY A 235 4.52 16.43 12.91
C GLY A 235 3.89 17.78 13.17
N LEU A 236 2.53 17.86 13.21
CA LEU A 236 1.84 19.10 13.60
C LEU A 236 2.13 19.49 15.06
N THR A 237 2.19 18.53 15.99
CA THR A 237 2.45 18.84 17.42
C THR A 237 3.85 19.40 17.64
N VAL A 238 4.81 19.07 16.78
CA VAL A 238 6.19 19.59 16.81
C VAL A 238 6.41 20.77 15.85
N GLY A 239 5.33 21.35 15.31
CA GLY A 239 5.36 22.58 14.53
C GLY A 239 5.70 22.40 13.04
N LEU A 240 5.68 21.18 12.50
CA LEU A 240 5.88 20.98 11.06
C LEU A 240 4.62 21.41 10.28
N ASN A 241 4.83 22.00 9.11
CA ASN A 241 3.74 22.28 8.17
C ASN A 241 3.44 21.08 7.26
N ALA A 242 2.33 21.16 6.55
CA ALA A 242 1.84 20.07 5.70
C ALA A 242 2.80 19.74 4.54
N LEU A 243 3.54 20.72 4.00
CA LEU A 243 4.53 20.48 2.95
C LEU A 243 5.71 19.67 3.48
N GLN A 244 6.24 20.03 4.66
CA GLN A 244 7.32 19.29 5.32
C GLN A 244 6.92 17.84 5.58
N ILE A 245 5.71 17.61 6.08
CA ILE A 245 5.17 16.27 6.30
C ILE A 245 5.04 15.52 4.95
N GLY A 246 4.49 16.17 3.93
CA GLY A 246 4.37 15.59 2.59
C GLY A 246 5.71 15.21 1.97
N THR A 247 6.75 16.02 2.17
CA THR A 247 8.12 15.71 1.68
C THR A 247 8.75 14.53 2.42
N ILE A 248 8.49 14.36 3.72
CA ILE A 248 8.93 13.15 4.47
C ILE A 248 8.34 11.89 3.83
N PHE A 249 7.03 11.87 3.54
CA PHE A 249 6.39 10.73 2.88
C PHE A 249 6.85 10.52 1.44
N GLY A 250 7.04 11.60 0.68
CA GLY A 250 7.60 11.53 -0.67
C GLY A 250 8.99 10.90 -0.67
N ALA A 251 9.87 11.33 0.23
CA ALA A 251 11.21 10.78 0.41
C ALA A 251 11.18 9.30 0.85
N GLN A 252 10.30 8.95 1.80
CA GLN A 252 10.09 7.58 2.24
C GLN A 252 9.69 6.66 1.09
N ILE A 253 8.68 7.05 0.30
CA ILE A 253 8.17 6.26 -0.84
C ILE A 253 9.26 6.13 -1.91
N LEU A 254 9.94 7.22 -2.23
CA LEU A 254 11.03 7.23 -3.21
C LEU A 254 12.16 6.28 -2.77
N THR A 255 12.59 6.37 -1.51
CA THR A 255 13.62 5.48 -0.95
C THR A 255 13.18 4.02 -1.02
N THR A 256 11.96 3.70 -0.56
CA THR A 256 11.43 2.33 -0.62
C THR A 256 11.52 1.78 -2.02
N THR A 257 11.14 2.56 -3.00
CA THR A 257 11.07 2.05 -4.38
C THR A 257 12.43 1.93 -5.04
N LEU A 258 13.29 2.93 -4.91
CA LEU A 258 14.62 2.90 -5.50
C LEU A 258 15.52 1.84 -4.85
N MET A 259 15.34 1.60 -3.54
CA MET A 259 16.12 0.62 -2.81
C MET A 259 15.61 -0.81 -2.97
N LYS A 260 14.33 -1.02 -3.31
CA LYS A 260 13.74 -2.37 -3.40
C LYS A 260 14.50 -3.34 -4.33
N PRO A 261 14.91 -2.96 -5.56
CA PRO A 261 15.70 -3.84 -6.42
C PRO A 261 17.11 -4.12 -5.86
N LEU A 262 17.73 -3.13 -5.21
CA LEU A 262 19.05 -3.28 -4.60
C LEU A 262 19.00 -4.20 -3.39
N MET A 263 17.96 -4.07 -2.58
CA MET A 263 17.74 -4.92 -1.40
C MET A 263 17.36 -6.35 -1.80
N GLY A 264 16.66 -6.53 -2.92
CA GLY A 264 16.45 -7.84 -3.50
C GLY A 264 17.78 -8.55 -3.82
N ARG A 265 18.67 -7.86 -4.55
CA ARG A 265 20.02 -8.40 -4.86
C ARG A 265 20.86 -8.65 -3.59
N ALA A 266 20.80 -7.74 -2.62
CA ALA A 266 21.47 -7.92 -1.34
C ALA A 266 20.93 -9.16 -0.61
N SER A 267 19.62 -9.37 -0.66
CA SER A 267 18.93 -10.52 -0.09
C SER A 267 19.35 -11.84 -0.75
N ASP A 268 19.59 -11.82 -2.08
CA ASP A 268 20.14 -12.98 -2.81
C ASP A 268 21.57 -13.31 -2.33
N ARG A 269 22.38 -12.30 -2.07
CA ARG A 269 23.81 -12.45 -1.73
C ARG A 269 24.05 -12.77 -0.25
N TYR A 270 23.36 -12.09 0.66
CA TYR A 270 23.61 -12.17 2.10
C TYR A 270 22.63 -13.10 2.83
N GLY A 271 21.64 -13.65 2.09
CA GLY A 271 20.59 -14.51 2.61
C GLY A 271 19.34 -13.75 3.01
N ARG A 272 18.18 -14.38 2.77
CA ARG A 272 16.86 -13.78 3.00
C ARG A 272 16.61 -13.45 4.48
N ARG A 273 16.80 -14.47 5.32
CA ARG A 273 16.48 -14.43 6.75
C ARG A 273 17.23 -13.32 7.53
N PRO A 274 18.59 -13.21 7.45
CA PRO A 274 19.30 -12.15 8.17
C PRO A 274 18.91 -10.77 7.67
N LEU A 275 18.60 -10.62 6.36
CA LEU A 275 18.22 -9.32 5.81
C LEU A 275 16.82 -8.90 6.27
N ILE A 276 15.85 -9.82 6.35
CA ILE A 276 14.51 -9.54 6.92
C ILE A 276 14.66 -9.04 8.36
N ALA A 277 15.44 -9.75 9.18
CA ALA A 277 15.68 -9.35 10.57
C ALA A 277 16.36 -7.98 10.67
N ALA A 278 17.40 -7.74 9.87
CA ALA A 278 18.09 -6.45 9.83
C ALA A 278 17.13 -5.30 9.42
N GLY A 279 16.30 -5.52 8.40
CA GLY A 279 15.29 -4.54 7.96
C GLY A 279 14.28 -4.21 9.07
N LEU A 280 13.80 -5.23 9.79
CA LEU A 280 12.89 -5.04 10.94
C LEU A 280 13.57 -4.25 12.07
N VAL A 281 14.84 -4.52 12.39
CA VAL A 281 15.60 -3.78 13.42
C VAL A 281 15.82 -2.33 12.99
N VAL A 282 16.19 -2.09 11.73
CA VAL A 282 16.35 -0.73 11.18
C VAL A 282 15.02 0.04 11.24
N GLY A 283 13.91 -0.60 10.87
CA GLY A 283 12.58 -0.02 10.97
C GLY A 283 12.15 0.25 12.40
N ALA A 284 12.47 -0.66 13.33
CA ALA A 284 12.22 -0.49 14.76
C ALA A 284 12.96 0.73 15.32
N ALA A 285 14.25 0.87 14.99
CA ALA A 285 15.05 2.01 15.40
C ALA A 285 14.46 3.33 14.84
N ALA A 286 14.11 3.35 13.55
CA ALA A 286 13.47 4.51 12.94
C ALA A 286 12.16 4.89 13.64
N ALA A 287 11.26 3.92 13.88
CA ALA A 287 9.99 4.17 14.58
C ALA A 287 10.21 4.67 16.02
N ALA A 288 11.13 4.04 16.77
CA ALA A 288 11.45 4.43 18.13
C ALA A 288 12.10 5.82 18.24
N CYS A 289 12.78 6.30 17.18
CA CYS A 289 13.40 7.63 17.13
C CYS A 289 12.39 8.75 16.82
N ILE A 290 11.20 8.45 16.26
CA ILE A 290 10.21 9.48 15.90
C ILE A 290 9.89 10.42 17.08
N PRO A 291 9.59 9.93 18.31
CA PRO A 291 9.20 10.79 19.43
C PRO A 291 10.29 11.75 19.92
N PHE A 292 11.54 11.50 19.57
CA PHE A 292 12.69 12.33 19.95
C PHE A 292 13.04 13.39 18.90
N ALA A 293 12.43 13.30 17.71
CA ALA A 293 12.68 14.22 16.60
C ALA A 293 11.63 15.34 16.58
N HIS A 294 12.00 16.52 17.03
CA HIS A 294 11.11 17.68 17.16
C HIS A 294 11.23 18.69 16.02
N ILE A 295 12.08 18.43 15.03
CA ILE A 295 12.32 19.33 13.90
C ILE A 295 12.31 18.54 12.58
N TYR A 296 11.99 19.26 11.49
CA TYR A 296 11.92 18.67 10.16
C TYR A 296 13.21 17.93 9.74
N VAL A 297 14.38 18.57 9.99
CA VAL A 297 15.69 18.02 9.60
C VAL A 297 15.98 16.68 10.30
N ALA A 298 15.42 16.44 11.47
CA ALA A 298 15.56 15.16 12.18
C ALA A 298 14.53 14.12 11.69
N LEU A 299 13.29 14.52 11.39
CA LEU A 299 12.23 13.61 10.94
C LEU A 299 12.42 13.13 9.50
N LEU A 300 13.00 13.96 8.63
CA LEU A 300 13.22 13.60 7.22
C LEU A 300 14.14 12.36 7.08
N PRO A 301 15.33 12.29 7.66
CA PRO A 301 16.17 11.09 7.59
C PRO A 301 15.53 9.87 8.28
N ILE A 302 14.75 10.04 9.35
CA ILE A 302 13.99 8.95 9.96
C ILE A 302 12.99 8.37 8.96
N GLY A 303 12.26 9.21 8.23
CA GLY A 303 11.36 8.77 7.16
C GLY A 303 12.09 8.00 6.05
N VAL A 304 13.27 8.49 5.62
CA VAL A 304 14.13 7.81 4.63
C VAL A 304 14.58 6.43 5.14
N VAL A 305 15.07 6.35 6.38
CA VAL A 305 15.52 5.09 7.00
C VAL A 305 14.35 4.12 7.16
N PHE A 306 13.18 4.61 7.55
CA PHE A 306 11.97 3.77 7.61
C PHE A 306 11.55 3.25 6.23
N GLY A 307 11.69 4.08 5.19
CA GLY A 307 11.47 3.66 3.79
C GLY A 307 12.48 2.60 3.33
N LEU A 308 13.73 2.71 3.73
CA LEU A 308 14.76 1.70 3.48
C LEU A 308 14.42 0.37 4.18
N ALA A 309 14.01 0.42 5.45
CA ALA A 309 13.57 -0.76 6.20
C ALA A 309 12.42 -1.49 5.50
N LEU A 310 11.42 -0.73 5.02
CA LEU A 310 10.30 -1.28 4.25
C LEU A 310 10.79 -1.95 2.94
N ALA A 311 11.76 -1.36 2.24
CA ALA A 311 12.34 -1.94 1.04
C ALA A 311 13.06 -3.28 1.33
N ILE A 312 13.86 -3.31 2.40
CA ILE A 312 14.61 -4.50 2.81
C ILE A 312 13.66 -5.65 3.14
N VAL A 313 12.69 -5.41 4.03
CA VAL A 313 11.76 -6.45 4.48
C VAL A 313 10.94 -6.96 3.31
N THR A 314 10.23 -6.08 2.58
CA THR A 314 9.28 -6.50 1.54
C THR A 314 9.94 -7.16 0.32
N ALA A 315 11.18 -6.79 -0.04
CA ALA A 315 11.91 -7.48 -1.10
C ALA A 315 12.33 -8.89 -0.66
N SER A 316 12.78 -9.03 0.59
CA SER A 316 13.32 -10.29 1.10
C SER A 316 12.22 -11.30 1.47
N THR A 317 11.09 -10.84 2.05
CA THR A 317 9.95 -11.70 2.40
C THR A 317 9.27 -12.27 1.16
N ALA A 318 8.99 -11.42 0.16
CA ALA A 318 8.41 -11.88 -1.11
C ALA A 318 9.27 -12.94 -1.81
N ALA A 319 10.59 -12.72 -1.82
CA ALA A 319 11.52 -13.68 -2.40
C ALA A 319 11.55 -15.00 -1.60
N LEU A 320 11.60 -14.93 -0.26
CA LEU A 320 11.66 -16.14 0.59
C LEU A 320 10.36 -16.94 0.51
N VAL A 321 9.20 -16.30 0.50
CA VAL A 321 7.91 -16.99 0.28
C VAL A 321 7.87 -17.65 -1.10
N SER A 322 8.43 -16.98 -2.13
CA SER A 322 8.54 -17.56 -3.47
C SER A 322 9.41 -18.82 -3.54
N GLU A 323 10.47 -18.88 -2.74
CA GLU A 323 11.38 -20.03 -2.63
C GLU A 323 10.77 -21.19 -1.84
N LEU A 324 9.98 -20.90 -0.82
CA LEU A 324 9.33 -21.91 0.03
C LEU A 324 8.06 -22.48 -0.61
N ALA A 325 7.38 -21.68 -1.42
CA ALA A 325 6.12 -22.08 -2.04
C ALA A 325 6.35 -23.13 -3.12
N GLN A 326 5.56 -24.21 -3.08
CA GLN A 326 5.54 -25.18 -4.15
C GLN A 326 5.04 -24.54 -5.45
N ALA A 327 5.57 -24.97 -6.60
CA ALA A 327 5.28 -24.37 -7.90
C ALA A 327 3.77 -24.24 -8.22
N HIS A 328 2.96 -25.21 -7.79
CA HIS A 328 1.51 -25.19 -7.99
C HIS A 328 0.77 -24.29 -6.98
N ALA A 329 1.37 -23.97 -5.82
CA ALA A 329 0.79 -23.15 -4.75
C ALA A 329 1.36 -21.72 -4.70
N TYR A 330 2.26 -21.34 -5.61
CA TYR A 330 2.93 -20.03 -5.63
C TYR A 330 1.95 -18.84 -5.54
N GLY A 331 0.90 -18.85 -6.37
CA GLY A 331 -0.11 -17.79 -6.35
C GLY A 331 -0.90 -17.73 -5.04
N SER A 332 -1.22 -18.90 -4.46
CA SER A 332 -1.90 -19.00 -3.17
C SER A 332 -1.01 -18.49 -2.03
N ALA A 333 0.30 -18.79 -2.06
CA ALA A 333 1.26 -18.34 -1.06
C ALA A 333 1.38 -16.81 -1.05
N LEU A 334 1.52 -16.17 -2.22
CA LEU A 334 1.55 -14.71 -2.31
C LEU A 334 0.20 -14.07 -1.93
N GLY A 335 -0.93 -14.72 -2.25
CA GLY A 335 -2.26 -14.26 -1.87
C GLY A 335 -2.46 -14.29 -0.35
N VAL A 336 -2.10 -15.38 0.32
CA VAL A 336 -2.16 -15.50 1.79
C VAL A 336 -1.22 -14.49 2.45
N MET A 337 0.01 -14.36 1.95
CA MET A 337 0.96 -13.35 2.43
C MET A 337 0.38 -11.94 2.32
N SER A 338 -0.21 -11.57 1.18
CA SER A 338 -0.84 -10.26 0.99
C SER A 338 -2.01 -10.02 1.95
N THR A 339 -2.84 -11.02 2.20
CA THR A 339 -3.96 -10.90 3.15
C THR A 339 -3.47 -10.69 4.59
N ILE A 340 -2.42 -11.41 5.00
CA ILE A 340 -1.79 -11.27 6.32
C ILE A 340 -1.12 -9.89 6.43
N MET A 341 -0.42 -9.44 5.39
CA MET A 341 0.17 -8.11 5.27
C MET A 341 -0.87 -7.00 5.43
N ASP A 342 -1.98 -7.08 4.69
CA ASP A 342 -3.06 -6.09 4.75
C ASP A 342 -3.75 -6.07 6.12
N THR A 343 -3.85 -7.22 6.79
CA THR A 343 -4.33 -7.31 8.17
C THR A 343 -3.39 -6.55 9.12
N GLY A 344 -2.08 -6.69 8.94
CA GLY A 344 -1.07 -5.89 9.66
C GLY A 344 -1.26 -4.39 9.38
N HIS A 345 -1.38 -4.00 8.11
CA HIS A 345 -1.56 -2.61 7.71
C HIS A 345 -2.84 -1.98 8.26
N ALA A 346 -3.95 -2.74 8.32
CA ALA A 346 -5.20 -2.26 8.89
C ALA A 346 -5.19 -2.18 10.42
N SER A 347 -4.54 -3.13 11.10
CA SER A 347 -4.50 -3.15 12.57
C SER A 347 -3.55 -2.10 13.16
N GLY A 348 -2.48 -1.73 12.44
CA GLY A 348 -1.50 -0.74 12.89
C GLY A 348 -2.11 0.59 13.35
N PRO A 349 -2.87 1.30 12.51
CA PRO A 349 -3.51 2.55 12.88
C PRO A 349 -4.50 2.41 14.04
N ILE A 350 -5.26 1.31 14.10
CA ILE A 350 -6.25 1.08 15.16
C ILE A 350 -5.56 0.94 16.51
N VAL A 351 -4.58 0.03 16.62
CA VAL A 351 -3.86 -0.23 17.86
C VAL A 351 -3.07 1.01 18.31
N THR A 352 -2.38 1.66 17.37
CA THR A 352 -1.60 2.88 17.67
C THR A 352 -2.53 4.02 18.11
N GLY A 353 -3.70 4.17 17.49
CA GLY A 353 -4.70 5.14 17.89
C GLY A 353 -5.24 4.94 19.31
N LEU A 354 -5.49 3.67 19.69
CA LEU A 354 -5.88 3.30 21.06
C LEU A 354 -4.80 3.66 22.09
N ILE A 355 -3.53 3.46 21.75
CA ILE A 355 -2.43 3.80 22.65
C ILE A 355 -2.27 5.30 22.77
N ILE A 356 -2.33 6.04 21.67
CA ILE A 356 -2.21 7.50 21.68
C ILE A 356 -3.36 8.13 22.48
N SER A 357 -4.56 7.57 22.40
CA SER A 357 -5.73 8.09 23.14
C SER A 357 -5.61 7.95 24.65
N ARG A 358 -4.85 6.96 25.13
CA ARG A 358 -4.66 6.69 26.57
C ARG A 358 -3.37 7.27 27.14
N TRP A 359 -2.35 7.39 26.31
CA TRP A 359 -1.03 7.87 26.74
C TRP A 359 -0.54 9.02 25.84
N SER A 360 0.34 8.71 24.86
CA SER A 360 0.91 9.70 23.95
C SER A 360 1.55 9.03 22.72
N TYR A 361 2.12 9.84 21.84
CA TYR A 361 2.86 9.35 20.65
C TYR A 361 4.11 8.53 21.02
N GLY A 362 4.80 8.87 22.11
CA GLY A 362 6.02 8.18 22.55
C GLY A 362 5.81 6.68 22.78
N PRO A 363 4.99 6.27 23.76
CA PRO A 363 4.67 4.87 23.99
C PRO A 363 4.13 4.15 22.76
N ALA A 364 3.35 4.84 21.92
CA ALA A 364 2.78 4.26 20.70
C ALA A 364 3.87 3.86 19.68
N PHE A 365 4.80 4.76 19.35
CA PHE A 365 5.89 4.46 18.43
C PHE A 365 6.93 3.50 19.03
N HIS A 366 7.15 3.53 20.35
CA HIS A 366 8.00 2.56 21.02
C HIS A 366 7.41 1.15 20.98
N LEU A 367 6.09 0.99 21.15
CA LEU A 367 5.44 -0.32 20.97
C LEU A 367 5.60 -0.82 19.54
N VAL A 368 5.42 0.05 18.55
CA VAL A 368 5.65 -0.31 17.14
C VAL A 368 7.07 -0.83 16.95
N GLY A 369 8.08 -0.13 17.48
CA GLY A 369 9.46 -0.57 17.45
C GLY A 369 9.70 -1.91 18.17
N ALA A 370 9.12 -2.09 19.36
CA ALA A 370 9.22 -3.32 20.13
C ALA A 370 8.63 -4.54 19.39
N LEU A 371 7.48 -4.38 18.74
CA LEU A 371 6.88 -5.43 17.92
C LEU A 371 7.77 -5.80 16.73
N MET A 372 8.41 -4.83 16.08
CA MET A 372 9.35 -5.09 14.99
C MET A 372 10.59 -5.83 15.46
N VAL A 373 11.15 -5.49 16.64
CA VAL A 373 12.27 -6.23 17.24
C VAL A 373 11.84 -7.67 17.58
N ALA A 374 10.67 -7.85 18.19
CA ALA A 374 10.15 -9.17 18.50
C ALA A 374 9.98 -10.02 17.22
N ALA A 375 9.48 -9.43 16.13
CA ALA A 375 9.38 -10.11 14.84
C ALA A 375 10.77 -10.47 14.27
N ALA A 376 11.76 -9.59 14.40
CA ALA A 376 13.13 -9.85 13.96
C ALA A 376 13.74 -11.05 14.72
N ILE A 377 13.56 -11.10 16.03
CA ILE A 377 13.98 -12.24 16.88
C ILE A 377 13.23 -13.51 16.44
N GLY A 378 11.92 -13.43 16.21
CA GLY A 378 11.11 -14.54 15.73
C GLY A 378 11.61 -15.11 14.39
N VAL A 379 11.93 -14.24 13.44
CA VAL A 379 12.52 -14.64 12.15
C VAL A 379 13.85 -15.36 12.37
N LEU A 380 14.73 -14.83 13.20
CA LEU A 380 16.04 -15.43 13.49
C LEU A 380 15.95 -16.74 14.29
N ALA A 381 14.94 -16.91 15.13
CA ALA A 381 14.79 -18.10 15.96
C ALA A 381 14.09 -19.26 15.20
N PHE A 382 13.04 -18.96 14.45
CA PHE A 382 12.10 -19.99 14.00
C PHE A 382 12.08 -20.20 12.48
N VAL A 383 12.53 -19.24 11.67
CA VAL A 383 12.61 -19.44 10.21
C VAL A 383 13.87 -20.21 9.87
N ARG A 384 13.74 -21.38 9.29
CA ARG A 384 14.90 -22.17 8.82
C ARG A 384 15.42 -21.58 7.51
N ALA A 385 16.72 -21.46 7.36
CA ALA A 385 17.33 -21.14 6.07
C ALA A 385 17.01 -22.26 5.08
N PRO A 386 16.61 -21.94 3.81
CA PRO A 386 16.56 -22.95 2.76
C PRO A 386 17.91 -23.65 2.67
N ARG A 387 17.93 -24.98 2.57
CA ARG A 387 19.18 -25.71 2.27
C ARG A 387 19.64 -25.25 0.89
N GLN A 388 20.82 -24.66 0.83
CA GLN A 388 21.53 -24.47 -0.43
C GLN A 388 21.91 -25.88 -0.92
N GLU A 389 21.19 -26.40 -1.92
CA GLU A 389 21.63 -27.56 -2.71
C GLU A 389 22.65 -27.13 -3.75
#